data_5a53475474bf8bdddb36cdfaa6771376
#
_entry.id   5a53475474bf8bdddb36cdfaa6771376
#
_cell.length_a   1.000
_cell.length_b   1.000
_cell.length_c   1.000
_cell.angle_alpha   90.00
_cell.angle_beta   90.00
_cell.angle_gamma   90.00
#
_symmetry.space_group_name_H-M   'P 1'
#
loop_
_entity.id
_entity.type
_entity.pdbx_description
1 polymer ?
#
loop_
_entity_poly.entity_id
_entity_poly.type
_entity_poly.pdbx_seq_one_letter_code
_entity_poly.pdbx_strand_id
1 'polypeptide(L)'
;LRVQPSWSRRKPQRNEITIVLDPGMAFGTGNHPTTSLCLELLDAYLQPRWRVADIGTGTGILAIAAAKLGASEVVAVENDPLAVLVAQGNIERNGVAHQVHLVEGDGWYALQGQFDMIVCNILSGFLVQTAPMVPRFLRVGGLYLVSGFIGRNAREVRRALEEVGLKQEEVRRRRAWVAAVFRRL
;
A
#
# COMPACT_ATOMS: atom_id res chain seq x y z
N LEU A 1 -8.62 -11.29 -3.81
CA LEU A 1 -8.25 -11.04 -2.41
C LEU A 1 -9.46 -11.00 -1.49
N ARG A 2 -9.33 -11.53 -0.29
CA ARG A 2 -10.36 -11.46 0.74
C ARG A 2 -9.75 -11.04 2.07
N VAL A 3 -10.39 -10.10 2.75
CA VAL A 3 -10.03 -9.68 4.10
C VAL A 3 -11.04 -10.25 5.10
N GLN A 4 -10.57 -10.81 6.20
CA GLN A 4 -11.41 -11.28 7.29
C GLN A 4 -10.78 -10.97 8.65
N PRO A 5 -11.61 -10.73 9.69
CA PRO A 5 -11.10 -10.51 11.03
C PRO A 5 -10.54 -11.81 11.64
N SER A 6 -9.63 -11.68 12.61
CA SER A 6 -8.95 -12.81 13.27
C SER A 6 -9.90 -13.80 13.95
N TRP A 7 -11.07 -13.35 14.39
CA TRP A 7 -12.11 -14.19 15.00
C TRP A 7 -13.05 -14.88 14.01
N SER A 8 -12.88 -14.65 12.69
CA SER A 8 -13.68 -15.31 11.66
C SER A 8 -13.31 -16.79 11.58
N ARG A 9 -14.34 -17.66 11.64
CA ARG A 9 -14.19 -19.11 11.48
C ARG A 9 -14.35 -19.58 10.03
N ARG A 10 -14.53 -18.66 9.09
CA ARG A 10 -14.71 -19.02 7.68
C ARG A 10 -13.39 -19.52 7.09
N LYS A 11 -13.39 -20.72 6.55
CA LYS A 11 -12.25 -21.30 5.83
C LYS A 11 -12.06 -20.62 4.46
N PRO A 12 -10.82 -20.44 3.99
CA PRO A 12 -10.53 -19.98 2.64
C PRO A 12 -11.18 -20.90 1.60
N GLN A 13 -11.67 -20.33 0.50
CA GLN A 13 -12.10 -21.11 -0.66
C GLN A 13 -10.90 -21.46 -1.56
N ARG A 14 -11.08 -22.41 -2.46
CA ARG A 14 -10.05 -22.77 -3.46
C ARG A 14 -9.71 -21.52 -4.29
N ASN A 15 -8.41 -21.21 -4.40
CA ASN A 15 -7.87 -20.02 -5.09
C ASN A 15 -8.18 -18.67 -4.42
N GLU A 16 -8.62 -18.64 -3.16
CA GLU A 16 -8.86 -17.41 -2.42
C GLU A 16 -7.61 -17.02 -1.60
N ILE A 17 -7.01 -15.89 -1.92
CA ILE A 17 -5.96 -15.30 -1.08
C ILE A 17 -6.65 -14.56 0.07
N THR A 18 -6.52 -15.11 1.28
CA THR A 18 -7.14 -14.56 2.49
C THR A 18 -6.12 -13.80 3.31
N ILE A 19 -6.48 -12.57 3.71
CA ILE A 19 -5.76 -11.73 4.65
C ILE A 19 -6.53 -11.73 5.96
N VAL A 20 -5.90 -12.19 7.03
CA VAL A 20 -6.49 -12.23 8.37
C VAL A 20 -5.98 -11.02 9.15
N LEU A 21 -6.90 -10.16 9.60
CA LEU A 21 -6.56 -8.93 10.30
C LEU A 21 -7.15 -8.89 11.71
N ASP A 22 -6.34 -8.39 12.61
CA ASP A 22 -6.81 -7.77 13.85
C ASP A 22 -6.60 -6.26 13.69
N PRO A 23 -7.65 -5.47 13.51
CA PRO A 23 -7.50 -4.05 13.17
C PRO A 23 -6.96 -3.22 14.36
N GLY A 24 -7.16 -3.67 15.59
CA GLY A 24 -6.80 -2.88 16.76
C GLY A 24 -7.36 -1.45 16.67
N MET A 25 -6.52 -0.46 16.99
CA MET A 25 -6.81 0.97 16.82
C MET A 25 -6.14 1.58 15.58
N ALA A 26 -5.41 0.80 14.78
CA ALA A 26 -4.71 1.28 13.59
C ALA A 26 -5.66 1.43 12.39
N PHE A 27 -5.32 2.36 11.47
CA PHE A 27 -6.04 2.52 10.21
C PHE A 27 -5.76 1.33 9.26
N GLY A 28 -6.76 0.97 8.43
CA GLY A 28 -6.59 -0.10 7.44
C GLY A 28 -7.33 -1.39 7.78
N THR A 29 -8.61 -1.29 8.18
CA THR A 29 -9.47 -2.47 8.48
C THR A 29 -9.90 -3.26 7.26
N GLY A 30 -9.60 -2.79 6.05
CA GLY A 30 -10.06 -3.35 4.78
C GLY A 30 -11.44 -2.85 4.33
N ASN A 31 -12.28 -2.35 5.23
CA ASN A 31 -13.63 -1.87 4.91
C ASN A 31 -13.67 -0.44 4.36
N HIS A 32 -12.61 0.34 4.59
CA HIS A 32 -12.57 1.70 4.06
C HIS A 32 -12.41 1.69 2.53
N PRO A 33 -13.13 2.55 1.78
CA PRO A 33 -13.06 2.57 0.32
C PRO A 33 -11.64 2.70 -0.25
N THR A 34 -10.77 3.50 0.38
CA THR A 34 -9.39 3.67 -0.07
C THR A 34 -8.59 2.38 0.02
N THR A 35 -8.72 1.66 1.13
CA THR A 35 -8.03 0.37 1.35
C THR A 35 -8.50 -0.67 0.35
N SER A 36 -9.83 -0.79 0.14
CA SER A 36 -10.35 -1.76 -0.83
C SER A 36 -9.96 -1.43 -2.26
N LEU A 37 -9.92 -0.14 -2.64
CA LEU A 37 -9.41 0.28 -3.96
C LEU A 37 -7.94 -0.04 -4.15
N CYS A 38 -7.10 0.16 -3.11
CA CYS A 38 -5.69 -0.21 -3.15
C CYS A 38 -5.50 -1.73 -3.30
N LEU A 39 -6.27 -2.54 -2.57
CA LEU A 39 -6.23 -4.00 -2.69
C LEU A 39 -6.59 -4.48 -4.10
N GLU A 40 -7.61 -3.89 -4.72
CA GLU A 40 -8.01 -4.20 -6.10
C GLU A 40 -6.94 -3.81 -7.12
N LEU A 41 -6.25 -2.67 -6.90
CA LEU A 41 -5.17 -2.23 -7.79
C LEU A 41 -3.90 -3.06 -7.56
N LEU A 42 -3.59 -3.44 -6.32
CA LEU A 42 -2.50 -4.40 -6.05
C LEU A 42 -2.74 -5.72 -6.78
N ASP A 43 -3.95 -6.29 -6.68
CA ASP A 43 -4.32 -7.54 -7.35
C ASP A 43 -4.21 -7.46 -8.87
N ALA A 44 -4.49 -6.29 -9.45
CA ALA A 44 -4.46 -6.06 -10.90
C ALA A 44 -3.05 -5.79 -11.46
N TYR A 45 -2.19 -5.15 -10.68
CA TYR A 45 -0.93 -4.58 -11.19
C TYR A 45 0.34 -5.23 -10.66
N LEU A 46 0.30 -5.81 -9.44
CA LEU A 46 1.49 -6.38 -8.84
C LEU A 46 1.95 -7.62 -9.63
N GLN A 47 3.25 -7.67 -9.94
CA GLN A 47 3.84 -8.84 -10.59
C GLN A 47 4.64 -9.67 -9.57
N PRO A 48 4.66 -10.99 -9.72
CA PRO A 48 5.47 -11.85 -8.86
C PRO A 48 6.95 -11.45 -8.84
N ARG A 49 7.57 -11.60 -7.69
CA ARG A 49 8.97 -11.27 -7.43
C ARG A 49 9.32 -9.77 -7.44
N TRP A 50 8.34 -8.88 -7.53
CA TRP A 50 8.59 -7.48 -7.35
C TRP A 50 9.00 -7.14 -5.91
N ARG A 51 9.83 -6.08 -5.79
CA ARG A 51 10.17 -5.43 -4.54
C ARG A 51 9.21 -4.27 -4.31
N VAL A 52 8.50 -4.28 -3.19
CA VAL A 52 7.41 -3.34 -2.89
C VAL A 52 7.73 -2.52 -1.64
N ALA A 53 7.36 -1.24 -1.63
CA ALA A 53 7.29 -0.43 -0.41
C ALA A 53 5.84 -0.08 -0.09
N ASP A 54 5.45 -0.14 1.18
CA ASP A 54 4.16 0.32 1.70
C ASP A 54 4.40 1.42 2.74
N ILE A 55 4.15 2.67 2.34
CA ILE A 55 4.43 3.87 3.16
C ILE A 55 3.17 4.23 3.94
N GLY A 56 3.27 4.28 5.27
CA GLY A 56 2.13 4.44 6.18
C GLY A 56 1.29 3.16 6.20
N THR A 57 1.93 2.05 6.54
CA THR A 57 1.33 0.71 6.41
C THR A 57 0.13 0.48 7.34
N GLY A 58 0.00 1.25 8.42
CA GLY A 58 -1.09 1.12 9.39
C GLY A 58 -1.20 -0.29 9.96
N THR A 59 -2.29 -1.01 9.65
CA THR A 59 -2.47 -2.41 10.07
C THR A 59 -1.58 -3.41 9.37
N GLY A 60 -0.79 -3.00 8.37
CA GLY A 60 0.00 -3.88 7.52
C GLY A 60 -0.78 -4.51 6.35
N ILE A 61 -2.04 -4.15 6.15
CA ILE A 61 -2.94 -4.85 5.21
C ILE A 61 -2.41 -4.85 3.77
N LEU A 62 -1.89 -3.71 3.27
CA LEU A 62 -1.41 -3.60 1.90
C LEU A 62 -0.07 -4.31 1.72
N ALA A 63 0.82 -4.22 2.71
CA ALA A 63 2.07 -4.98 2.75
C ALA A 63 1.82 -6.49 2.76
N ILE A 64 0.89 -6.98 3.60
CA ILE A 64 0.49 -8.39 3.66
C ILE A 64 -0.12 -8.83 2.32
N ALA A 65 -0.97 -8.00 1.71
CA ALA A 65 -1.54 -8.27 0.39
C ALA A 65 -0.45 -8.42 -0.66
N ALA A 66 0.50 -7.49 -0.73
CA ALA A 66 1.61 -7.54 -1.68
C ALA A 66 2.45 -8.82 -1.52
N ALA A 67 2.79 -9.21 -0.29
CA ALA A 67 3.52 -10.45 -0.02
C ALA A 67 2.74 -11.69 -0.48
N LYS A 68 1.45 -11.77 -0.13
CA LYS A 68 0.59 -12.90 -0.54
C LYS A 68 0.32 -12.97 -2.05
N LEU A 69 0.41 -11.85 -2.75
CA LEU A 69 0.33 -11.77 -4.22
C LEU A 69 1.66 -12.12 -4.92
N GLY A 70 2.72 -12.41 -4.15
CA GLY A 70 3.97 -12.93 -4.68
C GLY A 70 5.11 -11.92 -4.79
N ALA A 71 5.03 -10.76 -4.11
CA ALA A 71 6.18 -9.88 -3.96
C ALA A 71 7.35 -10.64 -3.31
N SER A 72 8.58 -10.44 -3.79
CA SER A 72 9.76 -11.09 -3.21
C SER A 72 10.16 -10.47 -1.88
N GLU A 73 9.96 -9.17 -1.74
CA GLU A 73 10.27 -8.38 -0.56
C GLU A 73 9.29 -7.22 -0.46
N VAL A 74 8.80 -6.97 0.75
CA VAL A 74 7.97 -5.82 1.06
C VAL A 74 8.59 -5.05 2.22
N VAL A 75 8.89 -3.77 2.02
CA VAL A 75 9.30 -2.86 3.09
C VAL A 75 8.08 -2.05 3.52
N ALA A 76 7.58 -2.32 4.72
CA ALA A 76 6.43 -1.63 5.31
C ALA A 76 6.92 -0.60 6.32
N VAL A 77 6.56 0.67 6.13
CA VAL A 77 7.01 1.78 6.99
C VAL A 77 5.82 2.38 7.73
N GLU A 78 5.99 2.58 9.04
CA GLU A 78 4.99 3.22 9.90
C GLU A 78 5.69 4.05 10.98
N ASN A 79 5.14 5.21 11.30
CA ASN A 79 5.72 6.12 12.31
C ASN A 79 4.96 6.12 13.65
N ASP A 80 3.76 5.56 13.70
CA ASP A 80 3.00 5.38 14.94
C ASP A 80 3.40 4.05 15.62
N PRO A 81 4.05 4.08 16.79
CA PRO A 81 4.46 2.85 17.50
C PRO A 81 3.32 1.89 17.79
N LEU A 82 2.09 2.40 18.01
CA LEU A 82 0.93 1.54 18.24
C LEU A 82 0.49 0.84 16.95
N ALA A 83 0.53 1.52 15.83
CA ALA A 83 0.26 0.91 14.53
C ALA A 83 1.34 -0.10 14.14
N VAL A 84 2.62 0.16 14.47
CA VAL A 84 3.72 -0.80 14.28
C VAL A 84 3.45 -2.11 15.01
N LEU A 85 3.02 -2.06 16.28
CA LEU A 85 2.68 -3.27 17.03
C LEU A 85 1.51 -4.05 16.39
N VAL A 86 0.49 -3.34 15.91
CA VAL A 86 -0.66 -3.95 15.21
C VAL A 86 -0.20 -4.60 13.89
N ALA A 87 0.59 -3.89 13.08
CA ALA A 87 1.13 -4.41 11.82
C ALA A 87 1.98 -5.65 12.04
N GLN A 88 2.87 -5.63 13.03
CA GLN A 88 3.71 -6.78 13.39
C GLN A 88 2.87 -8.02 13.69
N GLY A 89 1.87 -7.90 14.56
CA GLY A 89 0.99 -9.02 14.89
C GLY A 89 0.20 -9.54 13.69
N ASN A 90 -0.22 -8.66 12.78
CA ASN A 90 -0.93 -9.06 11.55
C ASN A 90 0.00 -9.74 10.53
N ILE A 91 1.23 -9.26 10.36
CA ILE A 91 2.26 -9.85 9.49
C ILE A 91 2.56 -11.29 9.94
N GLU A 92 2.79 -11.48 11.24
CA GLU A 92 3.04 -12.80 11.84
C GLU A 92 1.84 -13.75 11.66
N ARG A 93 0.62 -13.28 11.97
CA ARG A 93 -0.63 -14.04 11.82
C ARG A 93 -0.87 -14.51 10.39
N ASN A 94 -0.43 -13.74 9.41
CA ASN A 94 -0.55 -14.10 7.99
C ASN A 94 0.60 -14.96 7.47
N GLY A 95 1.63 -15.24 8.28
CA GLY A 95 2.77 -16.08 7.91
C GLY A 95 3.72 -15.46 6.88
N VAL A 96 3.73 -14.12 6.75
CA VAL A 96 4.52 -13.40 5.74
C VAL A 96 5.71 -12.61 6.33
N ALA A 97 6.06 -12.85 7.60
CA ALA A 97 7.17 -12.16 8.27
C ALA A 97 8.54 -12.40 7.60
N HIS A 98 8.68 -13.44 6.81
CA HIS A 98 9.91 -13.72 6.04
C HIS A 98 10.04 -12.87 4.77
N GLN A 99 8.97 -12.21 4.33
CA GLN A 99 8.91 -11.36 3.14
C GLN A 99 8.65 -9.88 3.47
N VAL A 100 7.96 -9.59 4.60
CA VAL A 100 7.58 -8.25 5.00
C VAL A 100 8.52 -7.75 6.09
N HIS A 101 9.31 -6.74 5.76
CA HIS A 101 10.20 -6.04 6.69
C HIS A 101 9.50 -4.79 7.19
N LEU A 102 9.01 -4.84 8.43
CA LEU A 102 8.38 -3.70 9.09
C LEU A 102 9.45 -2.79 9.69
N VAL A 103 9.39 -1.51 9.35
CA VAL A 103 10.31 -0.48 9.80
C VAL A 103 9.52 0.63 10.50
N GLU A 104 9.81 0.85 11.78
CA GLU A 104 9.36 2.05 12.48
C GLU A 104 10.19 3.24 12.01
N GLY A 105 9.53 4.24 11.39
CA GLY A 105 10.23 5.37 10.81
C GLY A 105 9.34 6.33 10.04
N ASP A 106 9.94 7.44 9.63
CA ASP A 106 9.24 8.52 8.96
C ASP A 106 9.24 8.34 7.43
N GLY A 107 8.24 7.65 6.94
CA GLY A 107 7.88 7.58 5.52
C GLY A 107 9.06 7.24 4.59
N TRP A 108 9.35 8.14 3.67
CA TRP A 108 10.39 7.97 2.66
C TRP A 108 11.81 7.86 3.23
N TYR A 109 12.08 8.47 4.40
CA TYR A 109 13.42 8.48 5.00
C TYR A 109 13.86 7.11 5.54
N ALA A 110 12.89 6.23 5.80
CA ALA A 110 13.15 4.86 6.23
C ALA A 110 13.45 3.90 5.08
N LEU A 111 13.25 4.33 3.81
CA LEU A 111 13.46 3.48 2.65
C LEU A 111 14.91 3.43 2.20
N GLN A 112 15.32 2.26 1.69
CA GLN A 112 16.63 2.05 1.06
C GLN A 112 16.48 1.34 -0.28
N GLY A 113 17.28 1.78 -1.27
CA GLY A 113 17.26 1.22 -2.61
C GLY A 113 16.04 1.62 -3.43
N GLN A 114 15.76 0.89 -4.48
CA GLN A 114 14.64 1.15 -5.39
C GLN A 114 13.63 0.00 -5.38
N PHE A 115 12.40 0.34 -5.68
CA PHE A 115 11.24 -0.56 -5.67
C PHE A 115 10.61 -0.65 -7.06
N ASP A 116 10.03 -1.80 -7.36
CA ASP A 116 9.22 -2.01 -8.57
C ASP A 116 7.84 -1.38 -8.40
N MET A 117 7.31 -1.40 -7.16
CA MET A 117 6.06 -0.74 -6.80
C MET A 117 6.20 -0.05 -5.45
N ILE A 118 5.60 1.14 -5.34
CA ILE A 118 5.41 1.84 -4.06
C ILE A 118 3.91 2.04 -3.86
N VAL A 119 3.43 1.75 -2.67
CA VAL A 119 2.04 1.96 -2.26
C VAL A 119 2.00 3.03 -1.18
N CYS A 120 1.06 3.96 -1.29
CA CYS A 120 0.87 5.02 -0.31
C CYS A 120 -0.62 5.38 -0.18
N ASN A 121 -1.26 4.94 0.90
CA ASN A 121 -2.66 5.24 1.19
C ASN A 121 -2.75 6.28 2.32
N ILE A 122 -2.34 7.51 2.02
CA ILE A 122 -2.22 8.63 2.96
C ILE A 122 -2.92 9.87 2.38
N LEU A 123 -3.14 10.89 3.21
CA LEU A 123 -3.78 12.15 2.81
C LEU A 123 -3.07 12.84 1.63
N SER A 124 -3.84 13.51 0.77
CA SER A 124 -3.34 14.19 -0.44
C SER A 124 -2.19 15.17 -0.18
N GLY A 125 -2.23 15.89 0.94
CA GLY A 125 -1.15 16.82 1.31
C GLY A 125 0.22 16.15 1.42
N PHE A 126 0.29 14.97 2.03
CA PHE A 126 1.52 14.18 2.09
C PHE A 126 1.98 13.75 0.71
N LEU A 127 1.06 13.23 -0.13
CA LEU A 127 1.38 12.78 -1.49
C LEU A 127 1.97 13.91 -2.35
N VAL A 128 1.38 15.11 -2.27
CA VAL A 128 1.84 16.29 -3.00
C VAL A 128 3.20 16.77 -2.49
N GLN A 129 3.33 16.91 -1.18
CA GLN A 129 4.56 17.39 -0.55
C GLN A 129 5.76 16.46 -0.82
N THR A 130 5.51 15.16 -0.85
CA THR A 130 6.58 14.15 -0.99
C THR A 130 6.75 13.64 -2.43
N ALA A 131 5.97 14.13 -3.39
CA ALA A 131 6.12 13.75 -4.80
C ALA A 131 7.57 13.81 -5.32
N PRO A 132 8.41 14.83 -4.96
CA PRO A 132 9.81 14.89 -5.39
C PRO A 132 10.68 13.72 -4.90
N MET A 133 10.24 13.00 -3.85
CA MET A 133 10.98 11.83 -3.34
C MET A 133 10.77 10.57 -4.20
N VAL A 134 9.63 10.47 -4.91
CA VAL A 134 9.23 9.26 -5.64
C VAL A 134 10.30 8.78 -6.63
N PRO A 135 10.89 9.63 -7.49
CA PRO A 135 11.89 9.17 -8.45
C PRO A 135 13.16 8.61 -7.84
N ARG A 136 13.47 8.94 -6.59
CA ARG A 136 14.63 8.38 -5.88
C ARG A 136 14.44 6.89 -5.58
N PHE A 137 13.23 6.50 -5.20
CA PHE A 137 12.92 5.17 -4.68
C PHE A 137 12.15 4.27 -5.64
N LEU A 138 11.50 4.82 -6.66
CA LEU A 138 10.77 4.04 -7.66
C LEU A 138 11.65 3.82 -8.90
N ARG A 139 11.76 2.60 -9.40
CA ARG A 139 12.48 2.30 -10.65
C ARG A 139 11.82 2.95 -11.86
N VAL A 140 12.58 3.22 -12.92
CA VAL A 140 12.01 3.56 -14.23
C VAL A 140 11.13 2.39 -14.69
N GLY A 141 9.93 2.69 -15.17
CA GLY A 141 8.90 1.69 -15.46
C GLY A 141 8.14 1.18 -14.24
N GLY A 142 8.57 1.48 -13.02
CA GLY A 142 7.92 1.10 -11.78
C GLY A 142 6.59 1.83 -11.54
N LEU A 143 5.78 1.31 -10.64
CA LEU A 143 4.43 1.78 -10.36
C LEU A 143 4.31 2.44 -8.99
N TYR A 144 3.65 3.59 -8.94
CA TYR A 144 3.25 4.26 -7.72
C TYR A 144 1.73 4.20 -7.56
N LEU A 145 1.25 3.44 -6.59
CA LEU A 145 -0.16 3.30 -6.24
C LEU A 145 -0.47 4.24 -5.09
N VAL A 146 -1.37 5.19 -5.31
CA VAL A 146 -1.74 6.21 -4.32
C VAL A 146 -3.24 6.21 -4.03
N SER A 147 -3.59 6.45 -2.78
CA SER A 147 -4.96 6.64 -2.31
C SER A 147 -4.97 7.46 -1.01
N GLY A 148 -6.12 7.53 -0.30
CA GLY A 148 -6.26 8.32 0.92
C GLY A 148 -6.80 9.73 0.67
N PHE A 149 -7.29 10.01 -0.55
CA PHE A 149 -7.83 11.31 -0.93
C PHE A 149 -9.17 11.20 -1.66
N ILE A 150 -9.89 12.32 -1.71
CA ILE A 150 -11.19 12.43 -2.39
C ILE A 150 -11.05 13.11 -3.76
N GLY A 151 -12.09 12.98 -4.58
CA GLY A 151 -12.09 13.43 -5.97
C GLY A 151 -11.67 14.89 -6.19
N ARG A 152 -11.98 15.80 -5.27
CA ARG A 152 -11.57 17.22 -5.37
C ARG A 152 -10.04 17.41 -5.31
N ASN A 153 -9.31 16.52 -4.64
CA ASN A 153 -7.84 16.58 -4.53
C ASN A 153 -7.12 15.81 -5.66
N ALA A 154 -7.85 15.04 -6.48
CA ALA A 154 -7.24 14.17 -7.48
C ALA A 154 -6.43 14.94 -8.55
N ARG A 155 -6.87 16.15 -8.94
CA ARG A 155 -6.16 16.99 -9.90
C ARG A 155 -4.81 17.47 -9.37
N GLU A 156 -4.78 17.88 -8.11
CA GLU A 156 -3.56 18.35 -7.43
C GLU A 156 -2.53 17.22 -7.28
N VAL A 157 -2.96 16.05 -6.78
CA VAL A 157 -2.11 14.88 -6.66
C VAL A 157 -1.55 14.46 -8.02
N ARG A 158 -2.41 14.39 -9.05
CA ARG A 158 -1.97 14.04 -10.41
C ARG A 158 -0.89 15.01 -10.92
N ARG A 159 -1.15 16.31 -10.81
CA ARG A 159 -0.21 17.34 -11.27
C ARG A 159 1.15 17.22 -10.59
N ALA A 160 1.18 17.08 -9.26
CA ALA A 160 2.43 16.94 -8.50
C ALA A 160 3.24 15.71 -8.93
N LEU A 161 2.57 14.60 -9.22
CA LEU A 161 3.25 13.37 -9.68
C LEU A 161 3.70 13.45 -11.13
N GLU A 162 2.92 14.08 -12.02
CA GLU A 162 3.32 14.33 -13.42
C GLU A 162 4.53 15.28 -13.50
N GLU A 163 4.61 16.29 -12.66
CA GLU A 163 5.74 17.24 -12.59
C GLU A 163 7.08 16.55 -12.23
N VAL A 164 7.04 15.39 -11.58
CA VAL A 164 8.24 14.62 -11.23
C VAL A 164 8.47 13.40 -12.14
N GLY A 165 7.84 13.37 -13.31
CA GLY A 165 8.10 12.36 -14.35
C GLY A 165 7.28 11.07 -14.20
N LEU A 166 6.15 11.10 -13.52
CA LEU A 166 5.21 9.99 -13.50
C LEU A 166 4.06 10.24 -14.46
N LYS A 167 3.54 9.17 -15.08
CA LYS A 167 2.36 9.20 -15.95
C LYS A 167 1.24 8.40 -15.31
N GLN A 168 0.05 9.00 -15.20
CA GLN A 168 -1.13 8.32 -14.71
C GLN A 168 -1.58 7.22 -15.69
N GLU A 169 -1.76 5.99 -15.19
CA GLU A 169 -2.25 4.84 -15.98
C GLU A 169 -3.71 4.51 -15.69
N GLU A 170 -4.09 4.48 -14.41
CA GLU A 170 -5.45 4.13 -14.02
C GLU A 170 -5.93 4.97 -12.84
N VAL A 171 -7.24 5.22 -12.80
CA VAL A 171 -7.93 5.85 -11.67
C VAL A 171 -9.18 5.04 -11.35
N ARG A 172 -9.32 4.63 -10.10
CA ARG A 172 -10.55 4.02 -9.58
C ARG A 172 -11.21 4.94 -8.57
N ARG A 173 -12.53 4.87 -8.52
CA ARG A 173 -13.34 5.69 -7.61
C ARG A 173 -14.36 4.81 -6.90
N ARG A 174 -14.55 5.11 -5.61
CA ARG A 174 -15.61 4.50 -4.80
C ARG A 174 -16.19 5.57 -3.90
N ARG A 175 -17.46 5.98 -4.17
CA ARG A 175 -18.06 7.16 -3.55
C ARG A 175 -17.20 8.40 -3.81
N ALA A 176 -16.82 9.15 -2.76
CA ALA A 176 -15.95 10.31 -2.87
C ALA A 176 -14.45 9.98 -3.02
N TRP A 177 -14.04 8.74 -2.67
CA TRP A 177 -12.65 8.32 -2.56
C TRP A 177 -12.05 7.90 -3.90
N VAL A 178 -10.75 8.14 -4.03
CA VAL A 178 -9.97 7.87 -5.24
C VAL A 178 -8.73 7.05 -4.91
N ALA A 179 -8.41 6.11 -5.79
CA ALA A 179 -7.09 5.49 -5.88
C ALA A 179 -6.60 5.59 -7.33
N ALA A 180 -5.30 5.75 -7.51
CA ALA A 180 -4.68 5.87 -8.83
C ALA A 180 -3.35 5.15 -8.90
N VAL A 181 -3.00 4.68 -10.10
CA VAL A 181 -1.71 4.10 -10.44
C VAL A 181 -0.99 5.03 -11.39
N PHE A 182 0.27 5.30 -11.09
CA PHE A 182 1.18 6.09 -11.91
C PHE A 182 2.41 5.26 -12.25
N ARG A 183 2.88 5.37 -13.49
CA ARG A 183 4.14 4.77 -13.95
C ARG A 183 5.23 5.81 -14.01
N ARG A 184 6.41 5.50 -13.50
CA ARG A 184 7.61 6.32 -13.72
C ARG A 184 8.09 6.15 -15.15
N LEU A 185 8.27 7.27 -15.87
CA LEU A 185 8.78 7.32 -17.24
C LEU A 185 10.31 7.16 -17.29
#